data_1dba2bb50f434e4426fbd41b5760e174
#
_entry.id   1dba2bb50f434e4426fbd41b5760e174
#
_cell.length_a   1.000
_cell.length_b   1.000
_cell.length_c   1.000
_cell.angle_alpha   90.00
_cell.angle_beta   90.00
_cell.angle_gamma   90.00
#
_symmetry.space_group_name_H-M   'P 1'
#
loop_
_entity.id
_entity.type
_entity.pdbx_description
1 polymer ?
#
loop_
_entity_poly.entity_id
_entity_poly.type
_entity_poly.pdbx_seq_one_letter_code
_entity_poly.pdbx_strand_id
1 'polypeptide(L)'
;MKDFIKNVGATIVGIFLFGIIIGIFGVMSLVGMVASGQATKNVKENSVLVLKLQGDLQEQAQDDVLGQLTGNTFNSLGMDAISSAIKKAKANKDIKGIYLETGILGADVAQLQELRDQLVDFKKSGKWIVAYSDMYTQGCYYLATAADKVYINPEGSINWHGIGSQPMFVKDLLAKFGVKMQVIKVGKYKSATEMFTEEKMSDANREQTQRYIQSLWDNMCKDVSKSRNISTAKLNDLADNGIFVANGKMLLAEKMVDGVKYADEMKAEVKKLLKLDADEKISQLSIADMATVKEEDTDGDDEIAVYYAYGDIVDSPAAGSLFSNSHAIVGNDVCKDLEELANDDDVKAVVIRINSGGGSAYASEQMWHQIDLLKKKKPVVISMGGMAASGGYYMSCNANYIFAEPTTLTGSIGIFGVIPNFSDLATNKLGLKFDEVKTNRNALFGLQARMMNEEEVTFLQGAITRGYHLFRQRVADGRKMTVDQVEQIAQGHVFTGEDALKIKLVDELGGLDKAVAKAAALAKTKSYYTQGYPAPLDFFDQLLQESTDNGSYLDGKLKTSLGTLYEPMKMVNNITTMDRIQARMPWWLIINN
;
A
#
# COMPACT_ATOMS: atom_id res chain seq x y z
N MET A 1 -51.63 -41.51 -8.49
CA MET A 1 -50.20 -41.42 -8.80
C MET A 1 -49.90 -40.34 -9.88
N LYS A 2 -50.60 -40.33 -11.02
CA LYS A 2 -50.40 -39.30 -12.06
C LYS A 2 -50.65 -37.87 -11.58
N ASP A 3 -51.70 -37.60 -10.82
CA ASP A 3 -52.02 -36.27 -10.30
C ASP A 3 -51.05 -35.80 -9.20
N PHE A 4 -50.55 -36.72 -8.37
CA PHE A 4 -49.52 -36.43 -7.38
C PHE A 4 -48.22 -35.96 -8.06
N ILE A 5 -47.73 -36.68 -9.07
CA ILE A 5 -46.53 -36.30 -9.84
C ILE A 5 -46.70 -34.94 -10.55
N LYS A 6 -47.90 -34.69 -11.08
CA LYS A 6 -48.24 -33.42 -11.74
C LYS A 6 -48.22 -32.24 -10.77
N ASN A 7 -48.74 -32.42 -9.56
CA ASN A 7 -48.73 -31.39 -8.51
C ASN A 7 -47.32 -31.16 -7.95
N VAL A 8 -46.52 -32.18 -7.74
CA VAL A 8 -45.13 -32.07 -7.34
C VAL A 8 -44.31 -31.29 -8.42
N GLY A 9 -44.50 -31.64 -9.70
CA GLY A 9 -43.85 -30.95 -10.79
C GLY A 9 -44.24 -29.45 -10.86
N ALA A 10 -45.54 -29.15 -10.67
CA ALA A 10 -46.04 -27.77 -10.66
C ALA A 10 -45.45 -26.96 -9.49
N THR A 11 -45.32 -27.59 -8.30
CA THR A 11 -44.71 -26.93 -7.11
C THR A 11 -43.23 -26.64 -7.34
N ILE A 12 -42.48 -27.60 -7.88
CA ILE A 12 -41.05 -27.39 -8.18
C ILE A 12 -40.86 -26.23 -9.20
N VAL A 13 -41.64 -26.20 -10.26
CA VAL A 13 -41.61 -25.11 -11.25
C VAL A 13 -42.04 -23.80 -10.60
N GLY A 14 -43.02 -23.80 -9.71
CA GLY A 14 -43.43 -22.60 -8.95
C GLY A 14 -42.31 -22.05 -8.05
N ILE A 15 -41.62 -22.91 -7.31
CA ILE A 15 -40.48 -22.53 -6.47
C ILE A 15 -39.33 -21.98 -7.33
N PHE A 16 -39.06 -22.61 -8.48
CA PHE A 16 -38.00 -22.17 -9.40
C PHE A 16 -38.32 -20.79 -10.02
N LEU A 17 -39.56 -20.58 -10.48
CA LEU A 17 -40.01 -19.28 -10.98
C LEU A 17 -40.00 -18.20 -9.90
N PHE A 18 -40.40 -18.53 -8.67
CA PHE A 18 -40.37 -17.63 -7.53
C PHE A 18 -38.91 -17.24 -7.18
N GLY A 19 -37.99 -18.21 -7.23
CA GLY A 19 -36.55 -17.95 -7.04
C GLY A 19 -35.98 -17.01 -8.12
N ILE A 20 -36.37 -17.19 -9.38
CA ILE A 20 -35.98 -16.30 -10.48
C ILE A 20 -36.55 -14.88 -10.27
N ILE A 21 -37.81 -14.75 -9.87
CA ILE A 21 -38.44 -13.46 -9.60
C ILE A 21 -37.72 -12.73 -8.44
N ILE A 22 -37.45 -13.42 -7.34
CA ILE A 22 -36.67 -12.85 -6.22
C ILE A 22 -35.27 -12.46 -6.68
N GLY A 23 -34.60 -13.28 -7.50
CA GLY A 23 -33.30 -12.98 -8.07
C GLY A 23 -33.33 -11.69 -8.92
N ILE A 24 -34.34 -11.56 -9.80
CA ILE A 24 -34.52 -10.35 -10.62
C ILE A 24 -34.76 -9.10 -9.75
N PHE A 25 -35.66 -9.19 -8.75
CA PHE A 25 -35.88 -8.08 -7.83
C PHE A 25 -34.64 -7.74 -7.00
N GLY A 26 -33.86 -8.74 -6.59
CA GLY A 26 -32.58 -8.57 -5.90
C GLY A 26 -31.58 -7.80 -6.78
N VAL A 27 -31.40 -8.23 -8.02
CA VAL A 27 -30.52 -7.56 -9.00
C VAL A 27 -31.02 -6.15 -9.31
N MET A 28 -32.33 -5.95 -9.55
CA MET A 28 -32.89 -4.61 -9.78
C MET A 28 -32.72 -3.67 -8.58
N SER A 29 -32.82 -4.19 -7.36
CA SER A 29 -32.56 -3.43 -6.14
C SER A 29 -31.10 -3.03 -6.02
N LEU A 30 -30.18 -3.94 -6.33
CA LEU A 30 -28.74 -3.69 -6.36
C LEU A 30 -28.37 -2.67 -7.44
N VAL A 31 -28.87 -2.83 -8.66
CA VAL A 31 -28.66 -1.86 -9.76
C VAL A 31 -29.23 -0.49 -9.39
N GLY A 32 -30.40 -0.44 -8.74
CA GLY A 32 -30.98 0.80 -8.23
C GLY A 32 -30.14 1.50 -7.16
N MET A 33 -29.51 0.74 -6.26
CA MET A 33 -28.57 1.27 -5.26
C MET A 33 -27.29 1.82 -5.90
N VAL A 34 -26.69 1.08 -6.84
CA VAL A 34 -25.50 1.52 -7.59
C VAL A 34 -25.81 2.78 -8.41
N ALA A 35 -26.93 2.80 -9.14
CA ALA A 35 -27.35 3.97 -9.92
C ALA A 35 -27.65 5.21 -9.05
N SER A 36 -28.19 5.01 -7.84
CA SER A 36 -28.42 6.11 -6.89
C SER A 36 -27.12 6.65 -6.30
N GLY A 37 -26.09 5.80 -6.13
CA GLY A 37 -24.75 6.18 -5.69
C GLY A 37 -23.96 6.98 -6.74
N GLN A 38 -24.28 6.81 -8.03
CA GLN A 38 -23.64 7.55 -9.14
C GLN A 38 -24.33 8.89 -9.46
N ALA A 39 -25.44 9.24 -8.80
CA ALA A 39 -26.11 10.51 -9.02
C ALA A 39 -25.21 11.69 -8.59
N THR A 40 -24.94 12.62 -9.51
CA THR A 40 -24.13 13.82 -9.25
C THR A 40 -24.66 14.57 -8.03
N LYS A 41 -23.84 14.71 -7.01
CA LYS A 41 -24.23 15.40 -5.77
C LYS A 41 -24.01 16.91 -5.92
N ASN A 42 -25.06 17.69 -5.76
CA ASN A 42 -24.95 19.13 -5.71
C ASN A 42 -24.40 19.58 -4.37
N VAL A 43 -23.27 20.26 -4.38
CA VAL A 43 -22.66 20.87 -3.18
C VAL A 43 -23.53 22.06 -2.75
N LYS A 44 -24.00 22.03 -1.50
CA LYS A 44 -24.73 23.15 -0.91
C LYS A 44 -23.74 24.21 -0.41
N GLU A 45 -24.19 25.47 -0.44
CA GLU A 45 -23.44 26.56 0.19
C GLU A 45 -23.14 26.24 1.68
N ASN A 46 -21.98 26.67 2.16
CA ASN A 46 -21.51 26.41 3.53
C ASN A 46 -21.36 24.93 3.88
N SER A 47 -20.99 24.08 2.90
CA SER A 47 -20.66 22.67 3.13
C SER A 47 -19.28 22.50 3.76
N VAL A 48 -19.08 21.36 4.43
CA VAL A 48 -17.81 20.91 4.98
C VAL A 48 -17.47 19.51 4.46
N LEU A 49 -16.22 19.32 4.02
CA LEU A 49 -15.70 17.98 3.72
C LEU A 49 -15.33 17.29 5.03
N VAL A 50 -15.94 16.13 5.29
CA VAL A 50 -15.59 15.26 6.41
C VAL A 50 -14.64 14.19 5.92
N LEU A 51 -13.38 14.28 6.32
CA LEU A 51 -12.38 13.25 6.07
C LEU A 51 -12.35 12.32 7.29
N LYS A 52 -13.06 11.19 7.16
CA LYS A 52 -13.03 10.14 8.17
C LYS A 52 -11.97 9.12 7.77
N LEU A 53 -10.82 9.15 8.46
CA LEU A 53 -9.66 8.31 8.15
C LEU A 53 -9.57 7.18 9.17
N GLN A 54 -9.97 5.97 8.74
CA GLN A 54 -9.99 4.76 9.56
C GLN A 54 -9.91 3.53 8.65
N GLY A 55 -9.14 2.51 9.04
CA GLY A 55 -8.92 1.29 8.26
C GLY A 55 -7.52 1.26 7.65
N ASP A 56 -7.33 0.55 6.54
CA ASP A 56 -6.05 0.44 5.84
C ASP A 56 -6.02 1.38 4.62
N LEU A 57 -4.97 2.19 4.51
CA LEU A 57 -4.78 3.11 3.38
C LEU A 57 -4.05 2.39 2.24
N GLN A 58 -4.76 2.19 1.13
CA GLN A 58 -4.23 1.63 -0.11
C GLN A 58 -3.94 2.75 -1.13
N GLU A 59 -3.25 2.46 -2.21
CA GLU A 59 -3.02 3.45 -3.28
C GLU A 59 -4.30 3.76 -4.05
N GLN A 60 -5.14 2.75 -4.30
CA GLN A 60 -6.48 2.90 -4.89
C GLN A 60 -7.55 2.37 -3.94
N ALA A 61 -8.72 3.00 -3.96
CA ALA A 61 -9.89 2.48 -3.28
C ALA A 61 -10.30 1.14 -3.92
N GLN A 62 -10.50 0.13 -3.08
CA GLN A 62 -11.15 -1.12 -3.48
C GLN A 62 -12.53 -1.17 -2.83
N ASP A 63 -13.57 -1.27 -3.64
CA ASP A 63 -14.92 -1.47 -3.14
C ASP A 63 -15.07 -2.93 -2.67
N ASP A 64 -15.02 -3.15 -1.37
CA ASP A 64 -15.40 -4.43 -0.74
C ASP A 64 -16.93 -4.51 -0.64
N VAL A 65 -17.57 -4.91 -1.72
CA VAL A 65 -19.04 -4.98 -1.82
C VAL A 65 -19.60 -6.05 -0.86
N LEU A 66 -18.95 -7.19 -0.73
CA LEU A 66 -19.36 -8.26 0.19
C LEU A 66 -19.10 -7.86 1.64
N GLY A 67 -18.00 -7.20 1.94
CA GLY A 67 -17.71 -6.67 3.26
C GLY A 67 -18.75 -5.64 3.70
N GLN A 68 -19.18 -4.75 2.80
CA GLN A 68 -20.25 -3.79 3.07
C GLN A 68 -21.60 -4.49 3.34
N LEU A 69 -21.94 -5.54 2.58
CA LEU A 69 -23.16 -6.32 2.77
C LEU A 69 -23.14 -7.19 4.03
N THR A 70 -21.96 -7.67 4.44
CA THR A 70 -21.79 -8.52 5.64
C THR A 70 -21.50 -7.73 6.91
N GLY A 71 -21.44 -6.39 6.83
CA GLY A 71 -21.16 -5.52 7.98
C GLY A 71 -19.69 -5.57 8.41
N ASN A 72 -18.78 -5.99 7.55
CA ASN A 72 -17.35 -5.89 7.79
C ASN A 72 -16.94 -4.42 7.68
N THR A 73 -16.67 -3.77 8.81
CA THR A 73 -16.41 -2.33 8.91
C THR A 73 -14.95 -1.93 8.63
N PHE A 74 -14.09 -2.86 8.26
CA PHE A 74 -12.72 -2.55 7.83
C PHE A 74 -12.75 -2.10 6.37
N ASN A 75 -13.05 -0.83 6.16
CA ASN A 75 -12.99 -0.21 4.84
C ASN A 75 -11.52 -0.01 4.45
N SER A 76 -11.13 -0.47 3.27
CA SER A 76 -9.90 0.01 2.64
C SER A 76 -10.16 1.43 2.10
N LEU A 77 -9.33 2.38 2.51
CA LEU A 77 -9.36 3.74 1.99
C LEU A 77 -8.40 3.84 0.81
N GLY A 78 -8.82 4.50 -0.28
CA GLY A 78 -7.95 4.81 -1.40
C GLY A 78 -7.29 6.18 -1.23
N MET A 79 -5.98 6.23 -1.38
CA MET A 79 -5.22 7.49 -1.42
C MET A 79 -5.67 8.36 -2.59
N ASP A 80 -5.98 7.76 -3.74
CA ASP A 80 -6.54 8.38 -4.93
C ASP A 80 -7.86 9.11 -4.65
N ALA A 81 -8.80 8.43 -3.98
CA ALA A 81 -10.11 8.98 -3.63
C ALA A 81 -10.00 10.12 -2.61
N ILE A 82 -9.13 9.98 -1.60
CA ILE A 82 -8.89 11.03 -0.61
C ILE A 82 -8.25 12.26 -1.27
N SER A 83 -7.24 12.06 -2.11
CA SER A 83 -6.55 13.12 -2.85
C SER A 83 -7.49 13.88 -3.78
N SER A 84 -8.33 13.15 -4.52
CA SER A 84 -9.37 13.75 -5.38
C SER A 84 -10.37 14.56 -4.54
N ALA A 85 -10.84 14.02 -3.41
CA ALA A 85 -11.78 14.72 -2.52
C ALA A 85 -11.19 16.04 -1.99
N ILE A 86 -9.92 16.04 -1.56
CA ILE A 86 -9.23 17.25 -1.08
C ILE A 86 -9.08 18.28 -2.21
N LYS A 87 -8.67 17.87 -3.42
CA LYS A 87 -8.53 18.75 -4.57
C LYS A 87 -9.84 19.40 -4.98
N LYS A 88 -10.90 18.60 -5.13
CA LYS A 88 -12.25 19.09 -5.43
C LYS A 88 -12.77 20.05 -4.35
N ALA A 89 -12.54 19.71 -3.06
CA ALA A 89 -12.92 20.59 -1.95
C ALA A 89 -12.12 21.89 -1.94
N LYS A 90 -10.84 21.86 -2.35
CA LYS A 90 -10.01 23.07 -2.47
C LYS A 90 -10.55 24.02 -3.54
N ALA A 91 -10.93 23.49 -4.70
CA ALA A 91 -11.45 24.26 -5.85
C ALA A 91 -12.87 24.78 -5.59
N ASN A 92 -13.75 23.96 -5.03
CA ASN A 92 -15.17 24.27 -4.88
C ASN A 92 -15.44 25.39 -3.85
N LYS A 93 -16.03 26.51 -4.29
CA LYS A 93 -16.28 27.73 -3.44
C LYS A 93 -17.29 27.50 -2.31
N ASP A 94 -18.19 26.52 -2.44
CA ASP A 94 -19.25 26.26 -1.47
C ASP A 94 -18.80 25.39 -0.30
N ILE A 95 -17.66 24.72 -0.43
CA ILE A 95 -16.99 23.98 0.65
C ILE A 95 -16.08 24.96 1.41
N LYS A 96 -16.34 25.14 2.70
CA LYS A 96 -15.66 26.14 3.53
C LYS A 96 -14.48 25.62 4.31
N GLY A 97 -14.41 24.30 4.52
CA GLY A 97 -13.31 23.69 5.27
C GLY A 97 -13.35 22.18 5.27
N ILE A 98 -12.38 21.59 5.96
CA ILE A 98 -12.28 20.16 6.22
C ILE A 98 -12.44 19.91 7.72
N TYR A 99 -13.31 18.95 8.07
CA TYR A 99 -13.34 18.32 9.37
C TYR A 99 -12.63 16.97 9.27
N LEU A 100 -11.44 16.90 9.88
CA LEU A 100 -10.61 15.70 9.88
C LEU A 100 -10.92 14.89 11.15
N GLU A 101 -11.57 13.74 10.96
CA GLU A 101 -11.86 12.77 12.00
C GLU A 101 -10.97 11.55 11.79
N THR A 102 -10.15 11.20 12.77
CA THR A 102 -9.24 10.06 12.65
C THR A 102 -9.55 8.98 13.67
N GLY A 103 -9.52 7.73 13.20
CA GLY A 103 -9.54 6.52 14.02
C GLY A 103 -8.19 5.81 14.01
N ILE A 104 -8.19 4.47 13.93
CA ILE A 104 -6.98 3.67 13.69
C ILE A 104 -6.79 3.61 12.18
N LEU A 105 -5.67 4.12 11.68
CA LEU A 105 -5.32 4.14 10.27
C LEU A 105 -4.00 3.39 10.06
N GLY A 106 -4.05 2.30 9.28
CA GLY A 106 -2.87 1.61 8.77
C GLY A 106 -2.39 2.32 7.50
N ALA A 107 -1.21 2.91 7.53
CA ALA A 107 -0.63 3.63 6.41
C ALA A 107 0.90 3.67 6.50
N ASP A 108 1.57 3.72 5.35
CA ASP A 108 3.00 3.99 5.30
C ASP A 108 3.30 5.45 5.69
N VAL A 109 4.47 5.69 6.29
CA VAL A 109 4.87 7.06 6.70
C VAL A 109 4.89 8.01 5.50
N ALA A 110 5.30 7.54 4.32
CA ALA A 110 5.33 8.38 3.12
C ALA A 110 3.91 8.70 2.59
N GLN A 111 2.96 7.78 2.70
CA GLN A 111 1.56 8.07 2.39
C GLN A 111 0.98 9.12 3.35
N LEU A 112 1.28 9.00 4.65
CA LEU A 112 0.90 10.01 5.64
C LEU A 112 1.54 11.37 5.34
N GLN A 113 2.81 11.40 4.91
CA GLN A 113 3.51 12.62 4.53
C GLN A 113 2.87 13.28 3.31
N GLU A 114 2.59 12.52 2.26
CA GLU A 114 1.93 13.02 1.05
C GLU A 114 0.53 13.58 1.35
N LEU A 115 -0.27 12.84 2.13
CA LEU A 115 -1.60 13.30 2.55
C LEU A 115 -1.53 14.56 3.39
N ARG A 116 -0.55 14.65 4.30
CA ARG A 116 -0.31 15.85 5.10
C ARG A 116 0.05 17.05 4.23
N ASP A 117 0.90 16.86 3.23
CA ASP A 117 1.28 17.94 2.30
C ASP A 117 0.09 18.43 1.48
N GLN A 118 -0.83 17.54 1.09
CA GLN A 118 -2.10 17.90 0.44
C GLN A 118 -3.01 18.71 1.38
N LEU A 119 -3.09 18.37 2.67
CA LEU A 119 -3.84 19.16 3.66
C LEU A 119 -3.21 20.56 3.85
N VAL A 120 -1.89 20.64 3.90
CA VAL A 120 -1.17 21.93 3.97
C VAL A 120 -1.40 22.76 2.70
N ASP A 121 -1.45 22.11 1.54
CA ASP A 121 -1.75 22.79 0.27
C ASP A 121 -3.22 23.25 0.19
N PHE A 122 -4.15 22.46 0.73
CA PHE A 122 -5.55 22.86 0.85
C PHE A 122 -5.71 24.20 1.60
N LYS A 123 -4.97 24.40 2.69
CA LYS A 123 -5.01 25.65 3.49
C LYS A 123 -4.60 26.88 2.70
N LYS A 124 -3.84 26.77 1.62
CA LYS A 124 -3.49 27.91 0.74
C LYS A 124 -4.71 28.50 0.05
N SER A 125 -5.85 27.81 0.00
CA SER A 125 -7.12 28.33 -0.49
C SER A 125 -7.81 29.30 0.50
N GLY A 126 -7.26 29.46 1.71
CA GLY A 126 -7.85 30.28 2.78
C GLY A 126 -8.97 29.55 3.55
N LYS A 127 -9.24 28.28 3.24
CA LYS A 127 -10.23 27.45 3.93
C LYS A 127 -9.61 26.82 5.17
N TRP A 128 -10.43 26.57 6.19
CA TRP A 128 -9.96 26.00 7.47
C TRP A 128 -9.93 24.48 7.48
N ILE A 129 -9.07 23.92 8.31
CA ILE A 129 -9.04 22.50 8.69
C ILE A 129 -9.12 22.41 10.20
N VAL A 130 -10.05 21.60 10.70
CA VAL A 130 -10.18 21.27 12.13
C VAL A 130 -10.08 19.77 12.29
N ALA A 131 -9.19 19.32 13.18
CA ALA A 131 -9.00 17.89 13.47
C ALA A 131 -9.57 17.54 14.85
N TYR A 132 -10.18 16.36 14.95
CA TYR A 132 -10.66 15.76 16.18
C TYR A 132 -10.45 14.26 16.19
N SER A 133 -10.09 13.74 17.35
CA SER A 133 -10.14 12.30 17.64
C SER A 133 -10.37 12.06 19.12
N ASP A 134 -10.96 10.92 19.45
CA ASP A 134 -11.00 10.43 20.82
C ASP A 134 -9.62 9.93 21.27
N MET A 135 -8.85 9.35 20.33
CA MET A 135 -7.49 8.91 20.53
C MET A 135 -6.72 8.99 19.21
N TYR A 136 -5.57 9.62 19.23
CA TYR A 136 -4.69 9.69 18.06
C TYR A 136 -3.62 8.60 18.10
N THR A 137 -3.53 7.77 17.05
CA THR A 137 -2.28 7.07 16.75
C THR A 137 -1.21 8.09 16.37
N GLN A 138 0.07 7.71 16.40
CA GLN A 138 1.16 8.61 16.04
C GLN A 138 1.02 9.16 14.62
N GLY A 139 0.68 8.30 13.64
CA GLY A 139 0.46 8.69 12.25
C GLY A 139 -0.77 9.61 12.08
N CYS A 140 -1.87 9.33 12.80
CA CYS A 140 -3.07 10.19 12.79
C CYS A 140 -2.80 11.56 13.44
N TYR A 141 -2.02 11.61 14.51
CA TYR A 141 -1.59 12.88 15.11
C TYR A 141 -0.71 13.68 14.15
N TYR A 142 0.22 13.02 13.48
CA TYR A 142 1.05 13.64 12.44
C TYR A 142 0.19 14.33 11.37
N LEU A 143 -0.85 13.66 10.87
CA LEU A 143 -1.81 14.26 9.93
C LEU A 143 -2.59 15.41 10.58
N ALA A 144 -3.12 15.22 11.78
CA ALA A 144 -3.90 16.23 12.49
C ALA A 144 -3.12 17.52 12.71
N THR A 145 -1.78 17.45 12.86
CA THR A 145 -0.94 18.66 13.00
C THR A 145 -0.88 19.54 11.76
N ALA A 146 -1.40 19.10 10.59
CA ALA A 146 -1.61 19.96 9.44
C ALA A 146 -2.82 20.91 9.60
N ALA A 147 -3.74 20.60 10.52
CA ALA A 147 -4.95 21.41 10.76
C ALA A 147 -4.64 22.75 11.41
N ASP A 148 -5.59 23.70 11.32
CA ASP A 148 -5.51 24.98 12.02
C ASP A 148 -5.77 24.83 13.51
N LYS A 149 -6.60 23.84 13.87
CA LYS A 149 -6.92 23.47 15.26
C LYS A 149 -6.96 21.95 15.40
N VAL A 150 -6.32 21.46 16.45
CA VAL A 150 -6.33 20.06 16.86
C VAL A 150 -7.03 19.94 18.19
N TYR A 151 -8.10 19.17 18.22
CA TYR A 151 -8.88 18.89 19.43
C TYR A 151 -8.80 17.40 19.78
N ILE A 152 -8.93 17.11 21.07
CA ILE A 152 -8.95 15.75 21.59
C ILE A 152 -10.02 15.60 22.67
N ASN A 153 -10.53 14.38 22.86
CA ASN A 153 -11.40 14.02 23.96
C ASN A 153 -10.73 14.31 25.33
N PRO A 154 -11.45 14.74 26.38
CA PRO A 154 -10.88 14.97 27.71
C PRO A 154 -10.05 13.83 28.29
N GLU A 155 -10.46 12.58 28.06
CA GLU A 155 -9.74 11.38 28.49
C GLU A 155 -8.99 10.71 27.32
N GLY A 156 -8.87 11.39 26.18
CA GLY A 156 -8.14 10.93 25.02
C GLY A 156 -6.63 11.02 25.20
N SER A 157 -5.91 10.25 24.40
CA SER A 157 -4.45 10.18 24.41
C SER A 157 -3.87 10.30 23.00
N ILE A 158 -2.59 10.62 22.91
CA ILE A 158 -1.81 10.62 21.67
C ILE A 158 -0.69 9.60 21.80
N ASN A 159 -0.66 8.60 20.96
CA ASN A 159 0.41 7.58 20.93
C ASN A 159 1.73 8.14 20.37
N TRP A 160 2.31 9.14 21.02
CA TRP A 160 3.57 9.75 20.61
C TRP A 160 4.73 9.13 21.37
N HIS A 161 5.39 8.10 20.78
CA HIS A 161 6.41 7.28 21.44
C HIS A 161 7.62 6.94 20.56
N GLY A 162 7.71 7.46 19.34
CA GLY A 162 8.80 7.16 18.41
C GLY A 162 8.52 5.97 17.51
N ILE A 163 9.52 5.60 16.71
CA ILE A 163 9.44 4.49 15.75
C ILE A 163 10.39 3.38 16.19
N GLY A 164 9.85 2.18 16.39
CA GLY A 164 10.61 0.98 16.73
C GLY A 164 10.48 -0.11 15.68
N SER A 165 11.47 -0.99 15.58
CA SER A 165 11.44 -2.19 14.75
C SER A 165 11.84 -3.41 15.57
N GLN A 166 10.96 -4.42 15.58
CA GLN A 166 11.20 -5.70 16.27
C GLN A 166 10.95 -6.86 15.31
N PRO A 167 11.92 -7.17 14.42
CA PRO A 167 11.75 -8.27 13.47
C PRO A 167 11.71 -9.62 14.19
N MET A 168 10.88 -10.52 13.64
CA MET A 168 10.74 -11.89 14.11
C MET A 168 11.71 -12.81 13.37
N PHE A 169 12.31 -13.76 14.08
CA PHE A 169 13.19 -14.80 13.53
C PHE A 169 12.54 -16.17 13.74
N VAL A 170 12.33 -16.91 12.68
CA VAL A 170 11.56 -18.16 12.68
C VAL A 170 12.40 -19.42 12.42
N LYS A 171 13.71 -19.29 12.36
CA LYS A 171 14.66 -20.39 12.15
C LYS A 171 14.38 -21.58 13.07
N ASP A 172 14.33 -21.33 14.38
CA ASP A 172 14.12 -22.39 15.37
C ASP A 172 12.70 -22.94 15.37
N LEU A 173 11.70 -22.08 15.07
CA LEU A 173 10.32 -22.52 14.89
C LEU A 173 10.22 -23.51 13.73
N LEU A 174 10.78 -23.17 12.57
CA LEU A 174 10.80 -24.02 11.39
C LEU A 174 11.55 -25.34 11.66
N ALA A 175 12.69 -25.28 12.36
CA ALA A 175 13.46 -26.46 12.74
C ALA A 175 12.66 -27.42 13.64
N LYS A 176 11.82 -26.93 14.57
CA LYS A 176 10.92 -27.76 15.39
C LYS A 176 9.93 -28.54 14.53
N PHE A 177 9.47 -27.96 13.43
CA PHE A 177 8.61 -28.64 12.46
C PHE A 177 9.37 -29.51 11.45
N GLY A 178 10.70 -29.54 11.50
CA GLY A 178 11.52 -30.30 10.54
C GLY A 178 11.63 -29.62 9.19
N VAL A 179 11.47 -28.31 9.15
CA VAL A 179 11.63 -27.48 7.95
C VAL A 179 12.95 -26.71 8.06
N LYS A 180 13.74 -26.71 6.98
CA LYS A 180 14.98 -25.93 6.86
C LYS A 180 14.92 -25.05 5.61
N MET A 181 15.40 -23.84 5.72
CA MET A 181 15.48 -22.94 4.57
C MET A 181 16.90 -22.94 4.01
N GLN A 182 17.03 -23.24 2.71
CA GLN A 182 18.29 -23.05 1.98
C GLN A 182 18.23 -21.68 1.31
N VAL A 183 19.10 -20.78 1.76
CA VAL A 183 19.17 -19.39 1.30
C VAL A 183 20.43 -19.18 0.49
N ILE A 184 20.27 -18.55 -0.64
CA ILE A 184 21.36 -18.12 -1.52
C ILE A 184 21.14 -16.63 -1.79
N LYS A 185 22.08 -15.78 -1.43
CA LYS A 185 21.96 -14.33 -1.58
C LYS A 185 23.25 -13.66 -2.02
N VAL A 186 23.12 -12.47 -2.58
CA VAL A 186 24.22 -11.57 -2.87
C VAL A 186 23.96 -10.23 -2.20
N GLY A 187 24.98 -9.71 -1.53
CA GLY A 187 24.94 -8.43 -0.83
C GLY A 187 24.72 -8.53 0.68
N LYS A 188 25.52 -7.77 1.43
CA LYS A 188 25.56 -7.82 2.90
C LYS A 188 24.30 -7.23 3.57
N TYR A 189 23.63 -6.30 2.89
CA TYR A 189 22.41 -5.62 3.38
C TYR A 189 21.12 -6.31 2.95
N LYS A 190 21.18 -7.38 2.10
CA LYS A 190 19.98 -8.12 1.68
C LYS A 190 19.48 -9.00 2.83
N SER A 191 18.82 -8.38 3.79
CA SER A 191 18.43 -8.95 5.08
C SER A 191 17.09 -9.70 5.07
N ALA A 192 16.35 -9.69 3.96
CA ALA A 192 15.04 -10.36 3.84
C ALA A 192 15.06 -11.84 4.25
N THR A 193 16.22 -12.51 4.10
CA THR A 193 16.37 -13.93 4.41
C THR A 193 16.80 -14.22 5.85
N GLU A 194 17.23 -13.22 6.60
CA GLU A 194 17.80 -13.42 7.95
C GLU A 194 16.80 -14.03 8.93
N MET A 195 15.52 -13.69 8.80
CA MET A 195 14.48 -14.29 9.63
C MET A 195 14.44 -15.83 9.56
N PHE A 196 14.87 -16.41 8.45
CA PHE A 196 14.86 -17.86 8.23
C PHE A 196 16.16 -18.53 8.63
N THR A 197 17.26 -17.79 8.68
CA THR A 197 18.62 -18.33 8.85
C THR A 197 19.29 -17.88 10.13
N GLU A 198 18.87 -16.76 10.71
CA GLU A 198 19.48 -16.16 11.89
C GLU A 198 18.55 -16.21 13.10
N GLU A 199 19.07 -15.86 14.28
CA GLU A 199 18.32 -15.72 15.53
C GLU A 199 18.19 -14.25 15.96
N LYS A 200 18.89 -13.36 15.27
CA LYS A 200 18.90 -11.90 15.48
C LYS A 200 19.35 -11.18 14.21
N MET A 201 19.14 -9.88 14.15
CA MET A 201 19.66 -9.04 13.08
C MET A 201 21.18 -9.15 12.96
N SER A 202 21.70 -9.23 11.74
CA SER A 202 23.12 -8.95 11.46
C SER A 202 23.43 -7.47 11.76
N ASP A 203 24.72 -7.16 11.93
CA ASP A 203 25.16 -5.77 12.17
C ASP A 203 24.78 -4.85 10.99
N ALA A 204 24.90 -5.33 9.74
CA ALA A 204 24.50 -4.59 8.56
C ALA A 204 22.99 -4.31 8.51
N ASN A 205 22.17 -5.31 8.88
CA ASN A 205 20.73 -5.13 8.99
C ASN A 205 20.34 -4.16 10.09
N ARG A 206 20.98 -4.24 11.25
CA ARG A 206 20.76 -3.32 12.37
C ARG A 206 21.16 -1.88 12.00
N GLU A 207 22.31 -1.69 11.36
CA GLU A 207 22.78 -0.39 10.88
C GLU A 207 21.77 0.28 9.94
N GLN A 208 21.35 -0.41 8.88
CA GLN A 208 20.40 0.15 7.92
C GLN A 208 19.02 0.40 8.54
N THR A 209 18.54 -0.53 9.39
CA THR A 209 17.24 -0.38 10.06
C THR A 209 17.25 0.84 10.97
N GLN A 210 18.28 1.00 11.81
CA GLN A 210 18.41 2.17 12.67
C GLN A 210 18.44 3.46 11.86
N ARG A 211 19.14 3.48 10.72
CA ARG A 211 19.26 4.68 9.89
C ARG A 211 17.91 5.10 9.28
N TYR A 212 17.15 4.17 8.67
CA TYR A 212 15.89 4.57 8.05
C TYR A 212 14.80 4.87 9.09
N ILE A 213 14.66 4.13 10.20
CA ILE A 213 13.66 4.47 11.22
C ILE A 213 13.96 5.83 11.86
N GLN A 214 15.24 6.17 12.08
CA GLN A 214 15.64 7.47 12.57
C GLN A 214 15.28 8.58 11.59
N SER A 215 15.55 8.39 10.29
CA SER A 215 15.19 9.37 9.25
C SER A 215 13.67 9.57 9.16
N LEU A 216 12.87 8.50 9.27
CA LEU A 216 11.40 8.60 9.30
C LEU A 216 10.94 9.44 10.51
N TRP A 217 11.47 9.14 11.70
CA TRP A 217 11.15 9.86 12.92
C TRP A 217 11.56 11.34 12.87
N ASP A 218 12.75 11.62 12.39
CA ASP A 218 13.27 12.98 12.27
C ASP A 218 12.41 13.84 11.34
N ASN A 219 11.93 13.28 10.21
CA ASN A 219 11.02 13.96 9.30
C ASN A 219 9.66 14.23 9.97
N MET A 220 9.07 13.26 10.68
CA MET A 220 7.84 13.46 11.44
C MET A 220 8.00 14.54 12.51
N CYS A 221 9.06 14.48 13.30
CA CYS A 221 9.35 15.49 14.33
C CYS A 221 9.55 16.89 13.75
N LYS A 222 10.22 17.01 12.62
CA LYS A 222 10.46 18.28 11.91
C LYS A 222 9.13 18.94 11.49
N ASP A 223 8.22 18.17 10.92
CA ASP A 223 6.93 18.67 10.46
C ASP A 223 6.00 19.04 11.62
N VAL A 224 5.94 18.20 12.65
CA VAL A 224 5.17 18.47 13.87
C VAL A 224 5.74 19.69 14.60
N SER A 225 7.06 19.80 14.72
CA SER A 225 7.75 20.96 15.30
C SER A 225 7.34 22.27 14.63
N LYS A 226 7.34 22.29 13.30
CA LYS A 226 6.93 23.45 12.50
C LYS A 226 5.46 23.81 12.71
N SER A 227 4.58 22.81 12.77
CA SER A 227 3.13 23.03 12.89
C SER A 227 2.70 23.41 14.29
N ARG A 228 3.27 22.80 15.32
CA ARG A 228 2.90 22.98 16.72
C ARG A 228 3.75 24.00 17.46
N ASN A 229 4.81 24.51 16.81
CA ASN A 229 5.81 25.38 17.46
C ASN A 229 6.40 24.75 18.73
N ILE A 230 6.69 23.45 18.70
CA ILE A 230 7.36 22.66 19.72
C ILE A 230 8.70 22.24 19.16
N SER A 231 9.81 22.42 19.88
CA SER A 231 11.12 22.02 19.34
C SER A 231 11.20 20.49 19.16
N THR A 232 11.99 20.04 18.18
CA THR A 232 12.24 18.61 17.95
C THR A 232 12.84 17.92 19.19
N ALA A 233 13.70 18.61 19.93
CA ALA A 233 14.24 18.14 21.21
C ALA A 233 13.12 17.90 22.24
N LYS A 234 12.16 18.83 22.35
CA LYS A 234 11.02 18.67 23.27
C LYS A 234 10.07 17.55 22.81
N LEU A 235 9.87 17.37 21.50
CA LEU A 235 9.06 16.25 20.95
C LEU A 235 9.69 14.89 21.28
N ASN A 236 11.02 14.77 21.23
CA ASN A 236 11.73 13.58 21.67
C ASN A 236 11.63 13.38 23.19
N ASP A 237 11.83 14.44 23.97
CA ASP A 237 11.66 14.40 25.43
C ASP A 237 10.25 13.93 25.83
N LEU A 238 9.22 14.42 25.16
CA LEU A 238 7.82 13.99 25.39
C LEU A 238 7.61 12.51 25.05
N ALA A 239 8.19 12.02 23.95
CA ALA A 239 8.12 10.62 23.57
C ALA A 239 8.80 9.72 24.61
N ASP A 240 9.99 10.10 25.09
CA ASP A 240 10.77 9.35 26.07
C ASP A 240 10.16 9.38 27.48
N ASN A 241 9.45 10.46 27.83
CA ASN A 241 8.85 10.66 29.15
C ASN A 241 7.37 10.32 29.26
N GLY A 242 6.85 9.50 28.32
CA GLY A 242 5.56 8.86 28.50
C GLY A 242 4.34 9.72 28.19
N ILE A 243 4.46 10.71 27.30
CA ILE A 243 3.33 11.55 26.87
C ILE A 243 2.16 10.72 26.29
N PHE A 244 2.44 9.51 25.82
CA PHE A 244 1.47 8.59 25.24
C PHE A 244 0.44 8.01 26.24
N VAL A 245 0.66 8.21 27.56
CA VAL A 245 -0.30 7.89 28.62
C VAL A 245 -0.94 9.15 29.22
N ALA A 246 -0.68 10.34 28.67
CA ALA A 246 -1.26 11.59 29.11
C ALA A 246 -2.71 11.74 28.63
N ASN A 247 -3.56 12.38 29.45
CA ASN A 247 -4.91 12.76 29.06
C ASN A 247 -4.96 14.13 28.35
N GLY A 248 -6.14 14.51 27.84
CA GLY A 248 -6.33 15.73 27.08
C GLY A 248 -5.84 17.01 27.78
N LYS A 249 -5.98 17.13 29.10
CA LYS A 249 -5.51 18.31 29.86
C LYS A 249 -3.97 18.41 29.86
N MET A 250 -3.29 17.28 30.04
CA MET A 250 -1.83 17.23 30.00
C MET A 250 -1.31 17.54 28.58
N LEU A 251 -1.95 16.98 27.56
CA LEU A 251 -1.62 17.24 26.15
C LEU A 251 -1.81 18.72 25.78
N LEU A 252 -2.87 19.37 26.31
CA LEU A 252 -3.08 20.80 26.13
C LEU A 252 -1.99 21.64 26.81
N ALA A 253 -1.57 21.27 28.01
CA ALA A 253 -0.50 21.95 28.74
C ALA A 253 0.85 21.89 27.98
N GLU A 254 1.13 20.75 27.32
CA GLU A 254 2.33 20.55 26.47
C GLU A 254 2.15 21.12 25.04
N LYS A 255 1.02 21.78 24.75
CA LYS A 255 0.69 22.38 23.43
C LYS A 255 0.60 21.38 22.26
N MET A 256 0.44 20.10 22.57
CA MET A 256 0.24 19.09 21.55
C MET A 256 -1.14 19.21 20.89
N VAL A 257 -2.14 19.74 21.59
CA VAL A 257 -3.47 20.05 21.07
C VAL A 257 -3.85 21.51 21.36
N ASP A 258 -4.87 22.02 20.66
CA ASP A 258 -5.39 23.39 20.82
C ASP A 258 -6.56 23.47 21.79
N GLY A 259 -7.17 22.34 22.10
CA GLY A 259 -8.28 22.28 23.04
C GLY A 259 -8.74 20.87 23.33
N VAL A 260 -9.51 20.77 24.40
CA VAL A 260 -10.08 19.51 24.90
C VAL A 260 -11.59 19.63 24.80
N LYS A 261 -12.25 18.74 24.05
CA LYS A 261 -13.68 18.78 23.74
C LYS A 261 -14.26 17.38 23.63
N TYR A 262 -15.51 17.22 23.99
CA TYR A 262 -16.28 16.05 23.59
C TYR A 262 -16.78 16.16 22.15
N ALA A 263 -17.17 15.04 21.53
CA ALA A 263 -17.61 14.98 20.14
C ALA A 263 -18.86 15.86 19.84
N ASP A 264 -19.75 16.01 20.80
CA ASP A 264 -20.92 16.88 20.66
C ASP A 264 -20.54 18.37 20.66
N GLU A 265 -19.55 18.79 21.47
CA GLU A 265 -19.01 20.15 21.48
C GLU A 265 -18.33 20.51 20.14
N MET A 266 -17.78 19.49 19.42
CA MET A 266 -17.19 19.70 18.10
C MET A 266 -18.22 20.13 17.05
N LYS A 267 -19.47 19.66 17.14
CA LYS A 267 -20.55 20.15 16.26
C LYS A 267 -20.79 21.63 16.42
N ALA A 268 -20.78 22.13 17.67
CA ALA A 268 -20.91 23.55 17.95
C ALA A 268 -19.71 24.36 17.39
N GLU A 269 -18.51 23.83 17.51
CA GLU A 269 -17.30 24.48 16.94
C GLU A 269 -17.38 24.57 15.41
N VAL A 270 -17.78 23.50 14.72
CA VAL A 270 -17.95 23.51 13.25
C VAL A 270 -19.06 24.47 12.83
N LYS A 271 -20.22 24.51 13.54
CA LYS A 271 -21.28 25.50 13.29
C LYS A 271 -20.79 26.94 13.40
N LYS A 272 -19.98 27.21 14.43
CA LYS A 272 -19.39 28.55 14.64
C LYS A 272 -18.47 28.93 13.47
N LEU A 273 -17.65 27.99 12.96
CA LEU A 273 -16.78 28.21 11.79
C LEU A 273 -17.58 28.47 10.51
N LEU A 274 -18.72 27.78 10.35
CA LEU A 274 -19.65 27.94 9.23
C LEU A 274 -20.60 29.13 9.40
N LYS A 275 -20.61 29.79 10.57
CA LYS A 275 -21.52 30.88 10.94
C LYS A 275 -23.01 30.47 10.88
N LEU A 276 -23.29 29.22 11.29
CA LEU A 276 -24.62 28.65 11.36
C LEU A 276 -25.25 28.87 12.76
N ASP A 277 -26.56 28.99 12.80
CA ASP A 277 -27.32 29.02 14.05
C ASP A 277 -27.36 27.65 14.75
N ALA A 278 -27.71 27.62 16.02
CA ALA A 278 -27.65 26.42 16.86
C ALA A 278 -28.56 25.29 16.37
N ASP A 279 -29.68 25.60 15.73
CA ASP A 279 -30.68 24.68 15.20
C ASP A 279 -30.42 24.30 13.71
N GLU A 280 -29.56 25.04 13.00
CA GLU A 280 -29.22 24.73 11.61
C GLU A 280 -28.40 23.44 11.48
N LYS A 281 -28.62 22.72 10.39
CA LYS A 281 -27.90 21.49 10.07
C LYS A 281 -26.61 21.78 9.28
N ILE A 282 -25.52 21.15 9.68
CA ILE A 282 -24.26 21.20 8.93
C ILE A 282 -24.43 20.39 7.65
N SER A 283 -24.17 21.02 6.50
CA SER A 283 -24.07 20.31 5.21
C SER A 283 -22.71 19.61 5.12
N GLN A 284 -22.72 18.29 5.17
CA GLN A 284 -21.51 17.45 5.19
C GLN A 284 -21.37 16.70 3.87
N LEU A 285 -20.14 16.56 3.42
CA LEU A 285 -19.75 15.75 2.26
C LEU A 285 -18.70 14.75 2.70
N SER A 286 -18.90 13.48 2.39
CA SER A 286 -17.93 12.41 2.59
C SER A 286 -16.97 12.29 1.41
N ILE A 287 -15.94 11.46 1.53
CA ILE A 287 -15.04 11.08 0.42
C ILE A 287 -15.86 10.48 -0.74
N ALA A 288 -16.82 9.59 -0.44
CA ALA A 288 -17.69 8.97 -1.43
C ALA A 288 -18.61 10.02 -2.12
N ASP A 289 -19.15 10.98 -1.37
CA ASP A 289 -19.91 12.08 -1.97
C ASP A 289 -19.05 12.89 -2.95
N MET A 290 -17.79 13.14 -2.61
CA MET A 290 -16.87 13.89 -3.46
C MET A 290 -16.50 13.16 -4.76
N ALA A 291 -16.58 11.83 -4.79
CA ALA A 291 -16.39 11.06 -6.03
C ALA A 291 -17.39 11.49 -7.12
N THR A 292 -18.62 11.83 -6.74
CA THR A 292 -19.69 12.25 -7.68
C THR A 292 -19.74 13.75 -7.97
N VAL A 293 -18.95 14.58 -7.27
CA VAL A 293 -18.81 16.01 -7.54
C VAL A 293 -17.93 16.21 -8.75
N LYS A 294 -18.39 17.01 -9.74
CA LYS A 294 -17.58 17.35 -10.92
C LYS A 294 -16.34 18.17 -10.53
N GLU A 295 -15.25 17.90 -11.18
CA GLU A 295 -14.09 18.79 -11.17
C GLU A 295 -14.37 20.02 -12.05
N GLU A 296 -14.04 21.21 -11.55
CA GLU A 296 -14.33 22.46 -12.27
C GLU A 296 -13.30 22.76 -13.40
N ASP A 297 -12.15 22.05 -13.46
CA ASP A 297 -11.00 22.37 -14.32
C ASP A 297 -10.51 21.23 -15.22
N THR A 298 -11.38 20.29 -15.64
CA THR A 298 -10.98 19.17 -16.51
C THR A 298 -11.27 19.40 -18.01
N ASP A 299 -11.19 20.63 -18.52
CA ASP A 299 -11.39 20.94 -19.93
C ASP A 299 -10.16 20.62 -20.82
N GLY A 300 -9.32 19.68 -20.43
CA GLY A 300 -8.20 19.21 -21.24
C GLY A 300 -8.55 18.02 -22.10
N ASP A 301 -8.14 18.07 -23.38
CA ASP A 301 -8.31 16.94 -24.32
C ASP A 301 -7.21 15.87 -24.16
N ASP A 302 -6.09 16.20 -23.50
CA ASP A 302 -4.93 15.32 -23.36
C ASP A 302 -5.02 14.50 -22.08
N GLU A 303 -4.73 13.21 -22.16
CA GLU A 303 -4.70 12.31 -21.01
C GLU A 303 -3.30 12.13 -20.45
N ILE A 304 -3.15 12.23 -19.11
CA ILE A 304 -2.02 11.71 -18.34
C ILE A 304 -2.50 10.46 -17.59
N ALA A 305 -2.08 9.29 -18.06
CA ALA A 305 -2.41 8.03 -17.41
C ALA A 305 -1.63 7.88 -16.08
N VAL A 306 -2.32 7.49 -15.00
CA VAL A 306 -1.74 7.15 -13.71
C VAL A 306 -1.91 5.66 -13.48
N TYR A 307 -0.84 4.90 -13.68
CA TYR A 307 -0.85 3.45 -13.47
C TYR A 307 -0.44 3.10 -12.05
N TYR A 308 -1.31 2.43 -11.30
CA TYR A 308 -1.06 2.03 -9.92
C TYR A 308 -0.51 0.62 -9.84
N ALA A 309 0.73 0.49 -9.38
CA ALA A 309 1.45 -0.77 -9.16
C ALA A 309 1.78 -0.92 -7.67
N TYR A 310 0.96 -1.64 -6.90
CA TYR A 310 1.16 -1.80 -5.46
C TYR A 310 0.98 -3.26 -5.01
N GLY A 311 1.61 -3.61 -3.89
CA GLY A 311 1.67 -4.97 -3.37
C GLY A 311 2.93 -5.74 -3.81
N ASP A 312 2.87 -7.07 -3.70
CA ASP A 312 3.98 -7.95 -4.05
C ASP A 312 4.08 -8.17 -5.57
N ILE A 313 5.30 -8.18 -6.10
CA ILE A 313 5.55 -8.51 -7.50
C ILE A 313 5.59 -10.03 -7.69
N VAL A 314 4.74 -10.55 -8.57
CA VAL A 314 4.60 -11.99 -8.87
C VAL A 314 4.61 -12.26 -10.37
N ASP A 315 5.02 -13.46 -10.77
CA ASP A 315 5.00 -13.88 -12.18
C ASP A 315 3.56 -14.18 -12.65
N SER A 316 2.76 -14.77 -11.77
CA SER A 316 1.36 -15.09 -12.02
C SER A 316 0.55 -14.99 -10.73
N PRO A 317 -0.78 -14.77 -10.80
CA PRO A 317 -1.64 -14.80 -9.64
C PRO A 317 -1.49 -16.12 -8.88
N ALA A 318 -1.41 -16.07 -7.55
CA ALA A 318 -1.36 -17.27 -6.72
C ALA A 318 -2.72 -17.98 -6.79
N ALA A 319 -2.81 -19.06 -7.56
CA ALA A 319 -4.02 -19.88 -7.63
C ALA A 319 -4.29 -20.54 -6.27
N GLY A 320 -5.42 -20.21 -5.64
CA GLY A 320 -5.96 -20.93 -4.48
C GLY A 320 -5.23 -20.71 -3.15
N SER A 321 -4.54 -19.62 -2.96
CA SER A 321 -3.99 -19.28 -1.63
C SER A 321 -5.11 -18.94 -0.66
N LEU A 322 -5.26 -19.72 0.42
CA LEU A 322 -6.21 -19.49 1.51
C LEU A 322 -5.96 -18.16 2.26
N PHE A 323 -4.86 -17.47 1.96
CA PHE A 323 -4.38 -16.26 2.64
C PHE A 323 -4.16 -15.07 1.70
N SER A 324 -4.61 -15.12 0.43
CA SER A 324 -4.33 -14.05 -0.54
C SER A 324 -5.55 -13.17 -0.79
N ASN A 325 -5.71 -12.15 0.03
CA ASN A 325 -6.54 -10.97 -0.25
C ASN A 325 -5.71 -9.70 -0.43
N SER A 326 -4.41 -9.81 -0.70
CA SER A 326 -3.58 -8.65 -0.97
C SER A 326 -3.47 -8.43 -2.47
N HIS A 327 -3.69 -7.21 -2.91
CA HIS A 327 -3.39 -6.77 -4.27
C HIS A 327 -1.95 -7.13 -4.63
N ALA A 328 -1.72 -7.64 -5.83
CA ALA A 328 -0.41 -8.05 -6.32
C ALA A 328 -0.11 -7.40 -7.66
N ILE A 329 1.15 -7.11 -7.88
CA ILE A 329 1.68 -6.65 -9.18
C ILE A 329 2.00 -7.89 -10.01
N VAL A 330 1.08 -8.28 -10.89
CA VAL A 330 1.26 -9.41 -11.80
C VAL A 330 2.03 -8.94 -13.03
N GLY A 331 3.27 -9.42 -13.21
CA GLY A 331 4.18 -8.90 -14.24
C GLY A 331 3.62 -8.92 -15.65
N ASN A 332 2.92 -10.00 -16.04
CA ASN A 332 2.33 -10.12 -17.38
C ASN A 332 1.19 -9.12 -17.61
N ASP A 333 0.34 -8.89 -16.59
CA ASP A 333 -0.80 -7.97 -16.69
C ASP A 333 -0.29 -6.53 -16.82
N VAL A 334 0.66 -6.14 -15.96
CA VAL A 334 1.32 -4.81 -16.05
C VAL A 334 1.96 -4.59 -17.41
N CYS A 335 2.68 -5.59 -17.96
CA CYS A 335 3.29 -5.46 -19.28
C CYS A 335 2.25 -5.23 -20.37
N LYS A 336 1.13 -5.94 -20.33
CA LYS A 336 0.01 -5.78 -21.28
C LYS A 336 -0.62 -4.40 -21.17
N ASP A 337 -0.96 -3.96 -19.96
CA ASP A 337 -1.58 -2.65 -19.72
C ASP A 337 -0.66 -1.50 -20.19
N LEU A 338 0.63 -1.58 -19.88
CA LEU A 338 1.61 -0.58 -20.33
C LEU A 338 1.81 -0.60 -21.85
N GLU A 339 1.64 -1.75 -22.52
CA GLU A 339 1.64 -1.84 -23.99
C GLU A 339 0.40 -1.16 -24.58
N GLU A 340 -0.77 -1.35 -23.98
CA GLU A 340 -2.00 -0.69 -24.37
C GLU A 340 -1.89 0.83 -24.22
N LEU A 341 -1.43 1.32 -23.06
CA LEU A 341 -1.16 2.75 -22.83
C LEU A 341 -0.11 3.34 -23.79
N ALA A 342 0.87 2.54 -24.21
CA ALA A 342 1.87 2.97 -25.19
C ALA A 342 1.27 3.19 -26.57
N ASN A 343 0.20 2.49 -26.93
CA ASN A 343 -0.44 2.53 -28.23
C ASN A 343 -1.71 3.42 -28.28
N ASP A 344 -2.18 3.90 -27.15
CA ASP A 344 -3.34 4.78 -27.04
C ASP A 344 -2.95 6.22 -27.42
N ASP A 345 -3.51 6.77 -28.49
CA ASP A 345 -3.17 8.11 -28.99
C ASP A 345 -3.67 9.23 -28.07
N ASP A 346 -4.65 9.01 -27.21
CA ASP A 346 -5.19 10.01 -26.26
C ASP A 346 -4.24 10.18 -25.07
N VAL A 347 -3.52 9.14 -24.66
CA VAL A 347 -2.54 9.17 -23.58
C VAL A 347 -1.25 9.87 -24.02
N LYS A 348 -0.89 10.99 -23.40
CA LYS A 348 0.31 11.78 -23.76
C LYS A 348 1.53 11.45 -22.91
N ALA A 349 1.33 11.03 -21.66
CA ALA A 349 2.39 10.56 -20.78
C ALA A 349 1.82 9.57 -19.75
N VAL A 350 2.69 8.77 -19.15
CA VAL A 350 2.31 7.78 -18.13
C VAL A 350 3.06 8.08 -16.83
N VAL A 351 2.34 8.19 -15.74
CA VAL A 351 2.89 8.17 -14.38
C VAL A 351 2.66 6.78 -13.81
N ILE A 352 3.72 6.12 -13.34
CA ILE A 352 3.58 4.83 -12.65
C ILE A 352 3.73 5.09 -11.16
N ARG A 353 2.64 4.94 -10.43
CA ARG A 353 2.61 5.00 -8.96
C ARG A 353 2.97 3.64 -8.41
N ILE A 354 4.08 3.54 -7.66
CA ILE A 354 4.61 2.28 -7.14
C ILE A 354 4.60 2.29 -5.62
N ASN A 355 3.94 1.29 -5.02
CA ASN A 355 4.04 1.00 -3.59
C ASN A 355 4.30 -0.50 -3.39
N SER A 356 5.58 -0.91 -3.46
CA SER A 356 6.00 -2.31 -3.45
C SER A 356 7.36 -2.50 -2.80
N GLY A 357 7.45 -3.52 -1.93
CA GLY A 357 8.72 -4.03 -1.41
C GLY A 357 9.51 -4.91 -2.40
N GLY A 358 8.98 -5.14 -3.60
CA GLY A 358 9.52 -6.02 -4.62
C GLY A 358 8.85 -7.39 -4.66
N GLY A 359 9.52 -8.38 -5.22
CA GLY A 359 9.03 -9.75 -5.40
C GLY A 359 9.82 -10.51 -6.46
N SER A 360 9.13 -11.12 -7.44
CA SER A 360 9.78 -11.85 -8.52
C SER A 360 10.82 -11.01 -9.28
N ALA A 361 12.03 -11.51 -9.36
CA ALA A 361 13.09 -10.86 -10.13
C ALA A 361 12.81 -10.96 -11.65
N TYR A 362 12.16 -12.04 -12.09
CA TYR A 362 11.79 -12.23 -13.48
C TYR A 362 10.70 -11.24 -13.90
N ALA A 363 9.60 -11.15 -13.17
CA ALA A 363 8.54 -10.18 -13.46
C ALA A 363 9.08 -8.74 -13.46
N SER A 364 9.98 -8.41 -12.51
CA SER A 364 10.60 -7.08 -12.43
C SER A 364 11.42 -6.73 -13.69
N GLU A 365 12.15 -7.70 -14.27
CA GLU A 365 12.89 -7.50 -15.53
C GLU A 365 11.93 -7.33 -16.71
N GLN A 366 10.83 -8.11 -16.77
CA GLN A 366 9.85 -7.97 -17.85
C GLN A 366 9.20 -6.58 -17.82
N MET A 367 8.78 -6.11 -16.64
CA MET A 367 8.22 -4.77 -16.46
C MET A 367 9.24 -3.67 -16.76
N TRP A 368 10.50 -3.82 -16.32
CA TRP A 368 11.58 -2.90 -16.68
C TRP A 368 11.71 -2.76 -18.21
N HIS A 369 11.69 -3.89 -18.93
CA HIS A 369 11.77 -3.90 -20.39
C HIS A 369 10.55 -3.22 -21.03
N GLN A 370 9.35 -3.49 -20.53
CA GLN A 370 8.13 -2.87 -21.05
C GLN A 370 8.10 -1.36 -20.80
N ILE A 371 8.59 -0.90 -19.66
CA ILE A 371 8.76 0.53 -19.36
C ILE A 371 9.79 1.18 -20.29
N ASP A 372 10.85 0.46 -20.67
CA ASP A 372 11.82 0.96 -21.68
C ASP A 372 11.19 1.09 -23.07
N LEU A 373 10.29 0.19 -23.45
CA LEU A 373 9.52 0.29 -24.70
C LEU A 373 8.53 1.46 -24.66
N LEU A 374 7.77 1.60 -23.58
CA LEU A 374 6.84 2.71 -23.37
C LEU A 374 7.55 4.06 -23.41
N LYS A 375 8.70 4.17 -22.73
CA LYS A 375 9.51 5.40 -22.70
C LYS A 375 10.00 5.87 -24.09
N LYS A 376 10.12 4.99 -25.07
CA LYS A 376 10.47 5.32 -26.46
C LYS A 376 9.32 6.01 -27.21
N LYS A 377 8.09 5.84 -26.73
CA LYS A 377 6.88 6.41 -27.35
C LYS A 377 6.37 7.62 -26.57
N LYS A 378 6.36 7.55 -25.24
CA LYS A 378 5.75 8.56 -24.35
C LYS A 378 6.61 8.80 -23.13
N PRO A 379 6.61 10.00 -22.54
CA PRO A 379 7.27 10.24 -21.26
C PRO A 379 6.71 9.31 -20.16
N VAL A 380 7.62 8.73 -19.37
CA VAL A 380 7.30 7.90 -18.20
C VAL A 380 7.91 8.52 -16.96
N VAL A 381 7.07 8.80 -15.97
CA VAL A 381 7.49 9.34 -14.66
C VAL A 381 7.09 8.35 -13.57
N ILE A 382 8.00 8.10 -12.64
CA ILE A 382 7.71 7.27 -11.47
C ILE A 382 7.32 8.16 -10.29
N SER A 383 6.26 7.77 -9.58
CA SER A 383 5.90 8.28 -8.26
C SER A 383 5.99 7.13 -7.26
N MET A 384 6.95 7.19 -6.37
CA MET A 384 7.10 6.19 -5.31
C MET A 384 6.19 6.53 -4.14
N GLY A 385 5.40 5.57 -3.68
CA GLY A 385 4.56 5.66 -2.48
C GLY A 385 5.33 5.36 -1.20
N GLY A 386 4.76 4.52 -0.32
CA GLY A 386 5.41 4.08 0.91
C GLY A 386 6.73 3.37 0.65
N MET A 387 6.73 2.50 -0.34
CA MET A 387 7.90 1.75 -0.79
C MET A 387 7.99 1.66 -2.31
N ALA A 388 9.21 1.72 -2.84
CA ALA A 388 9.53 1.24 -4.19
C ALA A 388 10.94 0.65 -4.14
N ALA A 389 11.03 -0.55 -3.56
CA ALA A 389 12.30 -1.17 -3.22
C ALA A 389 12.51 -2.49 -3.97
N SER A 390 13.77 -2.85 -4.18
CA SER A 390 14.17 -4.10 -4.82
C SER A 390 13.51 -4.29 -6.18
N GLY A 391 12.57 -5.21 -6.39
CA GLY A 391 11.81 -5.36 -7.63
C GLY A 391 11.05 -4.09 -8.03
N GLY A 392 10.49 -3.36 -7.05
CA GLY A 392 9.85 -2.06 -7.27
C GLY A 392 10.84 -0.99 -7.76
N TYR A 393 12.07 -0.97 -7.24
CA TYR A 393 13.12 -0.10 -7.76
C TYR A 393 13.66 -0.59 -9.12
N TYR A 394 13.71 -1.91 -9.32
CA TYR A 394 14.14 -2.53 -10.57
C TYR A 394 13.32 -2.01 -11.75
N MET A 395 11.99 -2.11 -11.66
CA MET A 395 11.11 -1.61 -12.72
C MET A 395 11.16 -0.08 -12.87
N SER A 396 11.51 0.66 -11.81
CA SER A 396 11.54 2.14 -11.81
C SER A 396 12.77 2.75 -12.44
N CYS A 397 13.92 2.08 -12.34
CA CYS A 397 15.24 2.70 -12.44
C CYS A 397 15.58 3.37 -13.78
N ASN A 398 14.89 3.00 -14.88
CA ASN A 398 15.12 3.57 -16.20
C ASN A 398 14.06 4.59 -16.67
N ALA A 399 13.11 4.98 -15.84
CA ALA A 399 12.11 6.00 -16.20
C ALA A 399 12.77 7.35 -16.57
N ASN A 400 12.00 8.23 -17.22
CA ASN A 400 12.47 9.56 -17.57
C ASN A 400 12.72 10.44 -16.33
N TYR A 401 11.93 10.23 -15.27
CA TYR A 401 12.05 10.95 -14.01
C TYR A 401 11.46 10.16 -12.86
N ILE A 402 12.04 10.26 -11.67
CA ILE A 402 11.64 9.50 -10.49
C ILE A 402 11.42 10.45 -9.31
N PHE A 403 10.21 10.43 -8.77
CA PHE A 403 9.82 11.09 -7.53
C PHE A 403 9.70 10.10 -6.37
N ALA A 404 10.07 10.55 -5.18
CA ALA A 404 9.82 9.87 -3.92
C ALA A 404 9.51 10.90 -2.82
N GLU A 405 8.71 10.52 -1.82
CA GLU A 405 8.62 11.32 -0.60
C GLU A 405 9.93 11.19 0.21
N PRO A 406 10.30 12.19 1.05
CA PRO A 406 11.46 12.08 1.92
C PRO A 406 11.51 10.77 2.70
N THR A 407 10.36 10.27 3.12
CA THR A 407 10.17 9.08 3.95
C THR A 407 9.88 7.79 3.15
N THR A 408 9.79 7.83 1.84
CA THR A 408 9.69 6.62 0.99
C THR A 408 10.88 5.68 1.24
N LEU A 409 10.64 4.37 1.33
CA LEU A 409 11.70 3.37 1.38
C LEU A 409 12.01 2.83 -0.02
N THR A 410 13.28 2.90 -0.43
CA THR A 410 13.68 2.52 -1.80
C THR A 410 15.07 1.88 -1.84
N GLY A 411 15.60 1.63 -3.04
CA GLY A 411 16.86 0.94 -3.22
C GLY A 411 16.71 -0.57 -3.08
N SER A 412 17.32 -1.18 -2.05
CA SER A 412 17.35 -2.64 -1.86
C SER A 412 17.83 -3.41 -3.11
N ILE A 413 18.80 -2.82 -3.86
CA ILE A 413 19.34 -3.38 -5.10
C ILE A 413 20.11 -4.64 -4.77
N GLY A 414 19.44 -5.81 -4.92
CA GLY A 414 19.98 -7.11 -4.55
C GLY A 414 18.99 -8.23 -4.83
N ILE A 415 19.48 -9.43 -5.01
CA ILE A 415 18.71 -10.63 -5.35
C ILE A 415 19.05 -11.76 -4.38
N PHE A 416 18.07 -12.60 -4.07
CA PHE A 416 18.22 -13.80 -3.28
C PHE A 416 17.33 -14.92 -3.78
N GLY A 417 17.62 -16.14 -3.37
CA GLY A 417 16.77 -17.32 -3.52
C GLY A 417 16.52 -17.94 -2.15
N VAL A 418 15.30 -18.37 -1.93
CA VAL A 418 14.89 -19.12 -0.74
C VAL A 418 14.21 -20.39 -1.18
N ILE A 419 14.72 -21.54 -0.73
CA ILE A 419 14.17 -22.85 -1.03
C ILE A 419 13.85 -23.56 0.28
N PRO A 420 12.58 -23.79 0.58
CA PRO A 420 12.18 -24.57 1.75
C PRO A 420 12.56 -26.04 1.52
N ASN A 421 13.05 -26.69 2.55
CA ASN A 421 13.34 -28.11 2.57
C ASN A 421 12.52 -28.79 3.66
N PHE A 422 11.70 -29.74 3.27
CA PHE A 422 10.79 -30.49 4.16
C PHE A 422 11.27 -31.93 4.44
N SER A 423 12.53 -32.27 4.11
CA SER A 423 13.02 -33.64 4.22
C SER A 423 12.93 -34.21 5.64
N ASP A 424 13.28 -33.42 6.65
CA ASP A 424 13.22 -33.84 8.05
C ASP A 424 11.78 -34.00 8.54
N LEU A 425 10.89 -33.08 8.17
CA LEU A 425 9.46 -33.21 8.40
C LEU A 425 8.92 -34.51 7.79
N ALA A 426 9.22 -34.73 6.49
CA ALA A 426 8.71 -35.89 5.77
C ALA A 426 9.28 -37.22 6.31
N THR A 427 10.62 -37.30 6.48
CA THR A 427 11.29 -38.57 6.77
C THR A 427 11.30 -38.93 8.25
N ASN A 428 11.62 -37.96 9.12
CA ASN A 428 11.82 -38.24 10.56
C ASN A 428 10.55 -38.02 11.36
N LYS A 429 9.74 -37.03 11.00
CA LYS A 429 8.51 -36.72 11.76
C LYS A 429 7.28 -37.46 11.24
N LEU A 430 7.12 -37.57 9.91
CA LEU A 430 5.98 -38.25 9.29
C LEU A 430 6.30 -39.69 8.88
N GLY A 431 7.57 -40.12 8.93
CA GLY A 431 7.99 -41.48 8.62
C GLY A 431 7.93 -41.86 7.13
N LEU A 432 7.81 -40.88 6.23
CA LEU A 432 7.81 -41.13 4.79
C LEU A 432 9.20 -41.63 4.32
N LYS A 433 9.21 -42.48 3.31
CA LYS A 433 10.44 -42.97 2.68
C LYS A 433 10.41 -42.60 1.21
N PHE A 434 11.57 -42.22 0.68
CA PHE A 434 11.75 -41.84 -0.72
C PHE A 434 12.78 -42.76 -1.35
N ASP A 435 12.51 -43.17 -2.57
CA ASP A 435 13.46 -43.87 -3.42
C ASP A 435 13.70 -43.09 -4.70
N GLU A 436 14.86 -43.23 -5.34
CA GLU A 436 15.26 -42.38 -6.44
C GLU A 436 15.67 -43.19 -7.69
N VAL A 437 15.06 -42.84 -8.81
CA VAL A 437 15.47 -43.29 -10.14
C VAL A 437 15.73 -42.07 -11.01
N LYS A 438 16.86 -41.99 -11.65
CA LYS A 438 17.33 -40.80 -12.39
C LYS A 438 17.83 -41.15 -13.76
N THR A 439 17.44 -40.40 -14.77
CA THR A 439 18.07 -40.44 -16.11
C THR A 439 19.36 -39.62 -16.16
N ASN A 440 19.40 -38.52 -15.42
CA ASN A 440 20.51 -37.58 -15.39
C ASN A 440 20.80 -37.18 -13.92
N ARG A 441 22.05 -36.74 -13.66
CA ARG A 441 22.51 -36.41 -12.31
C ARG A 441 21.62 -35.40 -11.58
N ASN A 442 21.10 -34.38 -12.26
CA ASN A 442 20.33 -33.30 -11.72
C ASN A 442 18.81 -33.45 -11.93
N ALA A 443 18.30 -34.65 -12.27
CA ALA A 443 16.89 -34.88 -12.56
C ALA A 443 15.96 -34.58 -11.38
N LEU A 444 16.48 -34.55 -10.14
CA LEU A 444 15.75 -34.25 -8.93
C LEU A 444 16.05 -32.83 -8.37
N PHE A 445 16.62 -31.96 -9.21
CA PHE A 445 16.89 -30.57 -8.83
C PHE A 445 15.59 -29.85 -8.42
N GLY A 446 15.63 -29.19 -7.27
CA GLY A 446 14.48 -28.41 -6.77
C GLY A 446 13.37 -29.21 -6.08
N LEU A 447 13.50 -30.53 -5.91
CA LEU A 447 12.60 -31.30 -5.05
C LEU A 447 12.86 -30.96 -3.59
N GLN A 448 11.77 -30.65 -2.86
CA GLN A 448 11.83 -30.21 -1.46
C GLN A 448 11.99 -31.35 -0.45
N ALA A 449 11.91 -32.61 -0.90
CA ALA A 449 12.06 -33.78 -0.07
C ALA A 449 13.50 -34.14 0.33
N ARG A 450 14.50 -33.40 -0.18
CA ARG A 450 15.91 -33.48 0.18
C ARG A 450 16.57 -32.11 0.12
N MET A 451 17.68 -31.96 0.82
CA MET A 451 18.53 -30.78 0.67
C MET A 451 19.17 -30.75 -0.73
N MET A 452 19.34 -29.56 -1.28
CA MET A 452 20.20 -29.37 -2.44
C MET A 452 21.65 -29.74 -2.08
N ASN A 453 22.33 -30.45 -2.97
CA ASN A 453 23.75 -30.71 -2.81
C ASN A 453 24.60 -29.48 -3.19
N GLU A 454 25.91 -29.53 -2.97
CA GLU A 454 26.84 -28.43 -3.22
C GLU A 454 26.88 -27.98 -4.69
N GLU A 455 26.73 -28.92 -5.63
CA GLU A 455 26.68 -28.62 -7.05
C GLU A 455 25.41 -27.86 -7.44
N GLU A 456 24.25 -28.30 -6.93
CA GLU A 456 22.97 -27.63 -7.14
C GLU A 456 22.95 -26.23 -6.51
N VAL A 457 23.52 -26.06 -5.32
CA VAL A 457 23.73 -24.76 -4.68
C VAL A 457 24.61 -23.87 -5.55
N THR A 458 25.70 -24.41 -6.11
CA THR A 458 26.61 -23.68 -7.00
C THR A 458 25.91 -23.21 -8.28
N PHE A 459 25.06 -24.04 -8.89
CA PHE A 459 24.28 -23.64 -10.07
C PHE A 459 23.29 -22.50 -9.73
N LEU A 460 22.61 -22.59 -8.62
CA LEU A 460 21.67 -21.56 -8.21
C LEU A 460 22.38 -20.28 -7.80
N GLN A 461 23.52 -20.37 -7.10
CA GLN A 461 24.37 -19.20 -6.79
C GLN A 461 24.81 -18.49 -8.06
N GLY A 462 25.21 -19.25 -9.10
CA GLY A 462 25.55 -18.70 -10.40
C GLY A 462 24.37 -17.94 -11.06
N ALA A 463 23.16 -18.48 -10.96
CA ALA A 463 21.96 -17.82 -11.49
C ALA A 463 21.65 -16.53 -10.73
N ILE A 464 21.71 -16.55 -9.40
CA ILE A 464 21.46 -15.38 -8.54
C ILE A 464 22.52 -14.30 -8.75
N THR A 465 23.79 -14.69 -8.91
CA THR A 465 24.89 -13.76 -9.21
C THR A 465 24.68 -13.07 -10.57
N ARG A 466 24.27 -13.82 -11.60
CA ARG A 466 23.93 -13.23 -12.91
C ARG A 466 22.76 -12.26 -12.81
N GLY A 467 21.69 -12.63 -12.09
CA GLY A 467 20.54 -11.75 -11.87
C GLY A 467 20.92 -10.46 -11.13
N TYR A 468 21.75 -10.55 -10.10
CA TYR A 468 22.26 -9.38 -9.39
C TYR A 468 23.11 -8.47 -10.29
N HIS A 469 23.97 -9.09 -11.14
CA HIS A 469 24.77 -8.33 -12.11
C HIS A 469 23.87 -7.60 -13.11
N LEU A 470 22.83 -8.27 -13.62
CA LEU A 470 21.85 -7.68 -14.52
C LEU A 470 21.13 -6.51 -13.84
N PHE A 471 20.64 -6.66 -12.62
CA PHE A 471 19.97 -5.58 -11.89
C PHE A 471 20.88 -4.36 -11.74
N ARG A 472 22.15 -4.52 -11.32
CA ARG A 472 23.11 -3.42 -11.25
C ARG A 472 23.32 -2.74 -12.59
N GLN A 473 23.40 -3.52 -13.68
CA GLN A 473 23.54 -2.96 -15.02
C GLN A 473 22.32 -2.11 -15.40
N ARG A 474 21.08 -2.59 -15.13
CA ARG A 474 19.84 -1.83 -15.38
C ARG A 474 19.82 -0.50 -14.62
N VAL A 475 20.25 -0.52 -13.36
CA VAL A 475 20.37 0.71 -12.55
C VAL A 475 21.46 1.63 -13.13
N ALA A 476 22.62 1.10 -13.48
CA ALA A 476 23.71 1.86 -14.07
C ALA A 476 23.27 2.59 -15.35
N ASP A 477 22.60 1.87 -16.25
CA ASP A 477 22.09 2.41 -17.52
C ASP A 477 21.02 3.48 -17.29
N GLY A 478 20.05 3.20 -16.42
CA GLY A 478 18.93 4.10 -16.13
C GLY A 478 19.34 5.34 -15.36
N ARG A 479 20.25 5.22 -14.41
CA ARG A 479 20.71 6.33 -13.56
C ARG A 479 22.00 7.00 -14.04
N LYS A 480 22.54 6.58 -15.21
CA LYS A 480 23.78 7.12 -15.82
C LYS A 480 24.97 7.03 -14.86
N MET A 481 25.12 5.87 -14.24
CA MET A 481 26.21 5.52 -13.32
C MET A 481 27.08 4.42 -13.93
N THR A 482 28.30 4.23 -13.42
CA THR A 482 29.03 2.99 -13.66
C THR A 482 28.51 1.86 -12.78
N VAL A 483 28.68 0.60 -13.23
CA VAL A 483 28.29 -0.57 -12.41
C VAL A 483 29.01 -0.60 -11.05
N ASP A 484 30.27 -0.11 -11.00
CA ASP A 484 31.05 -0.02 -9.77
C ASP A 484 30.48 1.07 -8.83
N GLN A 485 29.99 2.20 -9.35
CA GLN A 485 29.28 3.19 -8.53
C GLN A 485 27.97 2.61 -7.98
N VAL A 486 27.24 1.84 -8.78
CA VAL A 486 26.03 1.18 -8.31
C VAL A 486 26.37 0.14 -7.25
N GLU A 487 27.47 -0.63 -7.38
CA GLU A 487 27.87 -1.63 -6.38
C GLU A 487 28.10 -1.00 -5.00
N GLN A 488 28.65 0.21 -4.92
CA GLN A 488 28.91 0.91 -3.66
C GLN A 488 27.62 1.27 -2.89
N ILE A 489 26.51 1.44 -3.59
CA ILE A 489 25.21 1.79 -3.02
C ILE A 489 24.18 0.64 -3.10
N ALA A 490 24.55 -0.48 -3.71
CA ALA A 490 23.71 -1.67 -3.87
C ALA A 490 23.85 -2.65 -2.68
N GLN A 491 24.12 -3.91 -2.94
CA GLN A 491 24.25 -4.99 -1.97
C GLN A 491 23.00 -5.19 -1.09
N GLY A 492 21.83 -4.80 -1.60
CA GLY A 492 20.56 -4.89 -0.91
C GLY A 492 20.27 -3.76 0.09
N HIS A 493 21.06 -2.67 0.09
CA HIS A 493 20.91 -1.56 1.02
C HIS A 493 19.63 -0.77 0.76
N VAL A 494 18.86 -0.51 1.82
CA VAL A 494 17.62 0.27 1.82
C VAL A 494 17.91 1.71 2.19
N PHE A 495 17.31 2.65 1.47
CA PHE A 495 17.44 4.07 1.68
C PHE A 495 16.07 4.72 1.87
N THR A 496 16.01 5.82 2.59
CA THR A 496 14.86 6.75 2.51
C THR A 496 14.93 7.54 1.21
N GLY A 497 13.80 8.10 0.76
CA GLY A 497 13.77 8.96 -0.43
C GLY A 497 14.72 10.15 -0.32
N GLU A 498 14.84 10.73 0.88
CA GLU A 498 15.82 11.81 1.14
C GLU A 498 17.27 11.36 0.93
N ASP A 499 17.63 10.16 1.38
CA ASP A 499 18.98 9.62 1.15
C ASP A 499 19.17 9.15 -0.29
N ALA A 500 18.12 8.58 -0.91
CA ALA A 500 18.14 8.14 -2.30
C ALA A 500 18.35 9.31 -3.28
N LEU A 501 17.81 10.49 -2.98
CA LEU A 501 18.09 11.73 -3.74
C LEU A 501 19.57 12.09 -3.68
N LYS A 502 20.21 12.03 -2.51
CA LYS A 502 21.64 12.37 -2.33
C LYS A 502 22.57 11.48 -3.16
N ILE A 503 22.19 10.22 -3.34
CA ILE A 503 22.95 9.21 -4.11
C ILE A 503 22.41 9.01 -5.53
N LYS A 504 21.50 9.88 -6.00
CA LYS A 504 20.95 9.93 -7.37
C LYS A 504 20.12 8.69 -7.78
N LEU A 505 19.59 7.94 -6.84
CA LEU A 505 18.61 6.90 -7.13
C LEU A 505 17.22 7.48 -7.40
N VAL A 506 16.95 8.71 -6.94
CA VAL A 506 15.72 9.49 -7.15
C VAL A 506 16.13 10.85 -7.72
N ASP A 507 15.26 11.48 -8.52
CA ASP A 507 15.55 12.75 -9.18
C ASP A 507 15.04 13.95 -8.37
N GLU A 508 13.88 13.81 -7.68
CA GLU A 508 13.26 14.90 -6.91
C GLU A 508 12.38 14.33 -5.80
N LEU A 509 12.20 15.12 -4.72
CA LEU A 509 11.29 14.79 -3.63
C LEU A 509 9.89 15.35 -3.88
N GLY A 510 8.88 14.50 -3.70
CA GLY A 510 7.47 14.84 -3.77
C GLY A 510 6.56 13.68 -4.14
N GLY A 511 5.27 13.92 -3.99
CA GLY A 511 4.22 12.93 -4.22
C GLY A 511 3.70 12.88 -5.67
N LEU A 512 2.56 12.20 -5.82
CA LEU A 512 1.94 11.92 -7.12
C LEU A 512 1.62 13.19 -7.92
N ASP A 513 1.18 14.27 -7.27
CA ASP A 513 0.82 15.52 -7.96
C ASP A 513 2.00 16.16 -8.69
N LYS A 514 3.19 16.13 -8.08
CA LYS A 514 4.41 16.61 -8.75
C LYS A 514 4.82 15.70 -9.91
N ALA A 515 4.63 14.38 -9.75
CA ALA A 515 4.93 13.43 -10.81
C ALA A 515 4.01 13.64 -12.03
N VAL A 516 2.71 13.86 -11.82
CA VAL A 516 1.74 14.18 -12.87
C VAL A 516 2.11 15.49 -13.56
N ALA A 517 2.39 16.55 -12.80
CA ALA A 517 2.81 17.84 -13.38
C ALA A 517 4.09 17.70 -14.20
N LYS A 518 5.05 16.89 -13.76
CA LYS A 518 6.28 16.60 -14.50
C LYS A 518 6.03 15.82 -15.78
N ALA A 519 5.13 14.83 -15.73
CA ALA A 519 4.74 14.04 -16.90
C ALA A 519 4.10 14.95 -17.97
N ALA A 520 3.15 15.81 -17.57
CA ALA A 520 2.55 16.81 -18.44
C ALA A 520 3.59 17.76 -19.06
N ALA A 521 4.55 18.24 -18.25
CA ALA A 521 5.63 19.11 -18.74
C ALA A 521 6.54 18.40 -19.77
N LEU A 522 6.84 17.11 -19.55
CA LEU A 522 7.62 16.31 -20.50
C LEU A 522 6.85 16.01 -21.78
N ALA A 523 5.54 15.79 -21.70
CA ALA A 523 4.64 15.65 -22.84
C ALA A 523 4.35 16.98 -23.55
N LYS A 524 4.73 18.12 -22.94
CA LYS A 524 4.46 19.50 -23.44
C LYS A 524 2.98 19.84 -23.54
N THR A 525 2.12 19.16 -22.75
CA THR A 525 0.71 19.51 -22.63
C THR A 525 0.49 20.53 -21.50
N LYS A 526 -0.46 21.46 -21.73
CA LYS A 526 -0.82 22.50 -20.75
C LYS A 526 -2.21 22.29 -20.15
N SER A 527 -3.07 21.58 -20.85
CA SER A 527 -4.44 21.26 -20.44
C SER A 527 -4.61 19.77 -20.55
N TYR A 528 -4.86 19.11 -19.43
CA TYR A 528 -4.94 17.65 -19.35
C TYR A 528 -5.86 17.22 -18.21
N TYR A 529 -6.35 16.01 -18.32
CA TYR A 529 -6.98 15.28 -17.21
C TYR A 529 -6.12 14.07 -16.83
N THR A 530 -6.40 13.52 -15.65
CA THR A 530 -5.75 12.29 -15.19
C THR A 530 -6.72 11.13 -15.14
N GLN A 531 -6.31 9.96 -15.63
CA GLN A 531 -7.07 8.72 -15.56
C GLN A 531 -6.27 7.65 -14.83
N GLY A 532 -6.89 7.00 -13.84
CA GLY A 532 -6.29 5.91 -13.07
C GLY A 532 -6.37 4.55 -13.79
N TYR A 533 -5.29 3.79 -13.74
CA TYR A 533 -5.16 2.43 -14.31
C TYR A 533 -4.54 1.47 -13.30
N PRO A 534 -4.90 0.14 -13.33
CA PRO A 534 -6.06 -0.36 -14.05
C PRO A 534 -7.35 0.32 -13.60
N ALA A 535 -8.35 0.40 -14.48
CA ALA A 535 -9.65 0.91 -14.08
C ALA A 535 -10.25 0.02 -12.96
N PRO A 536 -10.94 0.59 -11.98
CA PRO A 536 -11.64 -0.21 -10.97
C PRO A 536 -12.58 -1.19 -11.68
N LEU A 537 -12.60 -2.44 -11.21
CA LEU A 537 -13.54 -3.44 -11.71
C LEU A 537 -14.97 -2.95 -11.50
N ASP A 538 -15.84 -3.21 -12.47
CA ASP A 538 -17.25 -2.90 -12.28
C ASP A 538 -17.87 -3.81 -11.19
N PHE A 539 -19.01 -3.39 -10.65
CA PHE A 539 -19.72 -4.10 -9.58
C PHE A 539 -19.97 -5.59 -9.89
N PHE A 540 -20.29 -5.93 -11.15
CA PHE A 540 -20.58 -7.30 -11.54
C PHE A 540 -19.30 -8.14 -11.65
N ASP A 541 -18.23 -7.56 -12.15
CA ASP A 541 -16.92 -8.23 -12.22
C ASP A 541 -16.34 -8.48 -10.83
N GLN A 542 -16.48 -7.53 -9.90
CA GLN A 542 -16.14 -7.69 -8.49
C GLN A 542 -16.94 -8.82 -7.84
N LEU A 543 -18.26 -8.82 -8.01
CA LEU A 543 -19.14 -9.85 -7.45
C LEU A 543 -18.81 -11.26 -8.00
N LEU A 544 -18.44 -11.37 -9.28
CA LEU A 544 -18.01 -12.62 -9.89
C LEU A 544 -16.65 -13.08 -9.34
N GLN A 545 -15.68 -12.19 -9.21
CA GLN A 545 -14.39 -12.50 -8.60
C GLN A 545 -14.56 -12.93 -7.13
N GLU A 546 -15.29 -12.17 -6.33
CA GLU A 546 -15.52 -12.48 -4.91
C GLU A 546 -16.35 -13.76 -4.73
N SER A 547 -17.29 -14.07 -5.61
CA SER A 547 -18.06 -15.32 -5.54
C SER A 547 -17.22 -16.56 -5.83
N THR A 548 -16.13 -16.42 -6.58
CA THR A 548 -15.14 -17.48 -6.84
C THR A 548 -14.03 -17.53 -5.80
N ASP A 549 -13.83 -16.45 -5.04
CA ASP A 549 -12.79 -16.35 -4.00
C ASP A 549 -13.35 -16.62 -2.60
N ASN A 550 -13.45 -17.89 -2.24
CA ASN A 550 -13.79 -18.33 -0.87
C ASN A 550 -12.69 -17.99 0.16
N GLY A 551 -11.59 -17.36 -0.26
CA GLY A 551 -10.42 -17.05 0.58
C GLY A 551 -10.70 -15.99 1.63
N SER A 552 -11.44 -14.93 1.32
CA SER A 552 -11.57 -13.74 2.19
C SER A 552 -12.28 -14.02 3.52
N TYR A 553 -13.36 -14.81 3.50
CA TYR A 553 -14.09 -15.20 4.73
C TYR A 553 -13.27 -16.14 5.61
N LEU A 554 -12.56 -17.09 5.01
CA LEU A 554 -11.69 -18.02 5.72
C LEU A 554 -10.47 -17.32 6.30
N ASP A 555 -9.89 -16.37 5.56
CA ASP A 555 -8.74 -15.56 6.01
C ASP A 555 -9.10 -14.70 7.22
N GLY A 556 -10.22 -14.01 7.21
CA GLY A 556 -10.73 -13.25 8.35
C GLY A 556 -10.97 -14.12 9.59
N LYS A 557 -11.52 -15.32 9.41
CA LYS A 557 -11.68 -16.28 10.51
C LYS A 557 -10.36 -16.84 11.02
N LEU A 558 -9.42 -17.15 10.13
CA LEU A 558 -8.08 -17.58 10.50
C LEU A 558 -7.33 -16.51 11.26
N LYS A 559 -7.39 -15.24 10.81
CA LYS A 559 -6.80 -14.09 11.51
C LYS A 559 -7.36 -13.95 12.93
N THR A 560 -8.67 -14.07 13.08
CA THR A 560 -9.32 -14.00 14.40
C THR A 560 -8.96 -15.20 15.29
N SER A 561 -8.89 -16.40 14.72
CA SER A 561 -8.65 -17.64 15.48
C SER A 561 -7.18 -17.82 15.86
N LEU A 562 -6.26 -17.41 15.02
CA LEU A 562 -4.81 -17.58 15.21
C LEU A 562 -4.18 -16.40 15.96
N GLY A 563 -4.84 -15.23 15.98
CA GLY A 563 -4.31 -14.04 16.64
C GLY A 563 -2.87 -13.74 16.21
N THR A 564 -1.95 -13.66 17.16
CA THR A 564 -0.52 -13.39 16.90
C THR A 564 0.21 -14.47 16.09
N LEU A 565 -0.37 -15.67 15.94
CA LEU A 565 0.19 -16.75 15.11
C LEU A 565 -0.23 -16.66 13.64
N TYR A 566 -1.19 -15.79 13.30
CA TYR A 566 -1.67 -15.63 11.93
C TYR A 566 -0.56 -15.20 10.97
N GLU A 567 0.15 -14.12 11.28
CA GLU A 567 1.22 -13.59 10.42
C GLU A 567 2.38 -14.59 10.20
N PRO A 568 2.90 -15.30 11.23
CA PRO A 568 3.85 -16.36 11.00
C PRO A 568 3.34 -17.48 10.10
N MET A 569 2.07 -17.90 10.24
CA MET A 569 1.50 -18.96 9.41
C MET A 569 1.26 -18.51 7.97
N LYS A 570 0.75 -17.30 7.77
CA LYS A 570 0.61 -16.65 6.46
C LYS A 570 1.96 -16.59 5.74
N MET A 571 3.00 -16.21 6.45
CA MET A 571 4.35 -16.14 5.94
C MET A 571 4.89 -17.51 5.49
N VAL A 572 4.70 -18.57 6.29
CA VAL A 572 5.09 -19.94 5.90
C VAL A 572 4.35 -20.37 4.63
N ASN A 573 3.06 -20.09 4.52
CA ASN A 573 2.29 -20.37 3.32
C ASN A 573 2.82 -19.60 2.10
N ASN A 574 3.07 -18.30 2.24
CA ASN A 574 3.59 -17.46 1.15
C ASN A 574 4.96 -17.95 0.65
N ILE A 575 5.83 -18.43 1.53
CA ILE A 575 7.13 -18.99 1.15
C ILE A 575 7.00 -20.22 0.24
N THR A 576 5.97 -21.03 0.45
CA THR A 576 5.77 -22.25 -0.36
C THR A 576 5.24 -21.95 -1.75
N THR A 577 4.60 -20.81 -1.94
CA THR A 577 3.94 -20.40 -3.19
C THR A 577 4.72 -19.34 -3.98
N MET A 578 5.69 -18.67 -3.36
CA MET A 578 6.43 -17.59 -4.01
C MET A 578 7.46 -18.09 -5.03
N ASP A 579 7.80 -17.23 -5.96
CA ASP A 579 8.85 -17.46 -6.95
C ASP A 579 10.21 -17.69 -6.28
N ARG A 580 11.00 -18.61 -6.82
CA ARG A 580 12.25 -19.06 -6.19
C ARG A 580 13.34 -17.99 -6.16
N ILE A 581 13.36 -17.09 -7.13
CA ILE A 581 14.36 -16.01 -7.25
C ILE A 581 13.66 -14.68 -7.03
N GLN A 582 14.05 -13.99 -5.96
CA GLN A 582 13.38 -12.81 -5.45
C GLN A 582 14.27 -11.58 -5.48
N ALA A 583 13.69 -10.50 -5.94
CA ALA A 583 14.14 -9.13 -5.72
C ALA A 583 13.14 -8.48 -4.75
N ARG A 584 13.28 -8.79 -3.46
CA ARG A 584 12.32 -8.39 -2.41
C ARG A 584 13.02 -7.77 -1.20
N MET A 585 12.34 -6.81 -0.58
CA MET A 585 12.67 -6.25 0.74
C MET A 585 12.16 -7.18 1.87
N PRO A 586 12.63 -7.05 3.13
CA PRO A 586 12.06 -7.79 4.27
C PRO A 586 10.55 -7.60 4.41
N TRP A 587 9.81 -8.70 4.71
CA TRP A 587 8.32 -8.70 4.80
C TRP A 587 7.73 -7.98 6.01
N TRP A 588 8.53 -7.63 6.99
CA TRP A 588 8.06 -7.12 8.30
C TRP A 588 8.72 -5.82 8.66
N LEU A 589 8.56 -4.86 7.84
CA LEU A 589 8.74 -3.51 8.30
C LEU A 589 7.48 -3.12 9.10
N ILE A 590 7.26 -3.77 10.25
CA ILE A 590 6.27 -3.27 11.20
C ILE A 590 6.93 -2.06 11.84
N ILE A 591 6.62 -0.92 11.27
CA ILE A 591 6.85 0.37 11.87
C ILE A 591 5.60 0.61 12.72
N ASN A 592 5.72 0.50 14.03
CA ASN A 592 4.64 0.92 14.92
C ASN A 592 4.49 2.44 14.79
N ASN A 593 3.55 2.84 13.95
CA ASN A 593 3.12 4.24 13.77
C ASN A 593 2.09 4.64 14.82
#